data_28d8c74a63b9536ed154d027601a3aa9
#
_entry.id   28d8c74a63b9536ed154d027601a3aa9
#
_cell.length_a   1.000
_cell.length_b   1.000
_cell.length_c   1.000
_cell.angle_alpha   90.00
_cell.angle_beta   90.00
_cell.angle_gamma   90.00
#
_symmetry.space_group_name_H-M   'P 1'
#
loop_
_entity.id
_entity.type
_entity.pdbx_description
1 polymer ?
#
loop_
_entity_poly.entity_id
_entity_poly.type
_entity_poly.pdbx_seq_one_letter_code
_entity_poly.pdbx_strand_id
1 'polypeptide(L)'
;MNFLVISGEFPPFAGGSGTYCNYLIKALAARGHKITLITKHYKENAEQEKKIDLALSEQNIKCIRMPYFKFTFIFSWYRIISNYLKRHNDFDFVILNGNIAQLVCRKPALRKFLKKYITFQHGLSAYDTLDKNRFAALFYKRQMLDNFFKNAAANIAVSRELKDKLEQSVKMPNLHVILNCIDNEAFTFIPQNKDKNALHLTTASRLIPGKNTIAVVRLFTKLRNDFPNLYLNIAGTGSELERLKEEAERLQVTPFVNFSGQLNTKELCKLYQQSDVFILLSFYESFGLVYLEANACGVPVIGSDVGGTREAIEDGVSGFIVPLDDENIIYEKTKLLLSDTALRQKMGNAGKKRVDEKFSLDTLGKNFEKLLNGLKAEEA
;
A
#
# COMPACT_ATOMS: atom_id res chain seq x y z
N MET A 1 15.19 -16.53 -12.19
CA MET A 1 14.62 -15.77 -13.32
C MET A 1 15.15 -14.35 -13.31
N ASN A 2 15.04 -13.66 -14.45
CA ASN A 2 15.45 -12.27 -14.62
C ASN A 2 14.20 -11.39 -14.84
N PHE A 3 13.95 -10.42 -13.95
CA PHE A 3 12.77 -9.57 -14.01
C PHE A 3 13.15 -8.12 -14.31
N LEU A 4 12.40 -7.48 -15.18
CA LEU A 4 12.34 -6.03 -15.29
C LEU A 4 11.08 -5.54 -14.59
N VAL A 5 11.22 -4.73 -13.55
CA VAL A 5 10.10 -4.11 -12.82
C VAL A 5 10.05 -2.63 -13.19
N ILE A 6 8.89 -2.16 -13.63
CA ILE A 6 8.66 -0.74 -13.94
C ILE A 6 7.60 -0.23 -12.99
N SER A 7 7.92 0.79 -12.20
CA SER A 7 7.02 1.41 -11.23
C SER A 7 7.09 2.93 -11.29
N GLY A 8 5.92 3.58 -11.35
CA GLY A 8 5.83 5.04 -11.33
C GLY A 8 6.06 5.65 -9.95
N GLU A 9 5.95 4.84 -8.90
CA GLU A 9 6.17 5.22 -7.51
C GLU A 9 7.11 4.21 -6.86
N PHE A 10 8.05 4.71 -6.05
CA PHE A 10 8.98 3.89 -5.27
C PHE A 10 9.55 4.75 -4.12
N PRO A 11 10.00 4.16 -3.00
CA PRO A 11 10.66 4.94 -1.94
C PRO A 11 11.78 5.86 -2.47
N PRO A 12 11.98 7.06 -1.83
CA PRO A 12 11.49 7.46 -0.50
C PRO A 12 10.04 7.97 -0.47
N PHE A 13 9.48 8.40 -1.59
CA PHE A 13 8.07 8.78 -1.67
C PHE A 13 7.26 7.70 -2.35
N ALA A 14 6.53 6.92 -1.56
CA ALA A 14 5.68 5.89 -2.08
C ALA A 14 4.29 5.96 -1.45
N GLY A 15 3.26 5.90 -2.30
CA GLY A 15 1.94 5.45 -1.87
C GLY A 15 1.93 3.92 -1.72
N GLY A 16 0.78 3.33 -1.44
CA GLY A 16 0.66 1.88 -1.28
C GLY A 16 1.22 1.05 -2.44
N SER A 17 1.09 1.52 -3.69
CA SER A 17 1.64 0.85 -4.88
C SER A 17 3.18 0.82 -4.90
N GLY A 18 3.82 1.92 -4.49
CA GLY A 18 5.28 2.00 -4.43
C GLY A 18 5.85 1.20 -3.26
N THR A 19 5.18 1.21 -2.12
CA THR A 19 5.53 0.38 -0.96
C THR A 19 5.42 -1.10 -1.31
N TYR A 20 4.31 -1.51 -1.95
CA TYR A 20 4.14 -2.88 -2.43
C TYR A 20 5.23 -3.28 -3.43
N CYS A 21 5.58 -2.40 -4.38
CA CYS A 21 6.67 -2.65 -5.33
C CYS A 21 7.98 -2.98 -4.62
N ASN A 22 8.32 -2.22 -3.57
CA ASN A 22 9.51 -2.48 -2.76
C ASN A 22 9.45 -3.86 -2.08
N TYR A 23 8.29 -4.24 -1.53
CA TYR A 23 8.11 -5.55 -0.92
C TYR A 23 8.21 -6.69 -1.96
N LEU A 24 7.58 -6.53 -3.12
CA LEU A 24 7.63 -7.52 -4.18
C LEU A 24 9.07 -7.78 -4.67
N ILE A 25 9.83 -6.71 -4.97
CA ILE A 25 11.20 -6.90 -5.47
C ILE A 25 12.12 -7.52 -4.43
N LYS A 26 11.98 -7.17 -3.14
CA LYS A 26 12.69 -7.80 -2.04
C LYS A 26 12.33 -9.29 -1.90
N ALA A 27 11.03 -9.62 -1.93
CA ALA A 27 10.55 -10.99 -1.86
C ALA A 27 11.11 -11.86 -2.98
N LEU A 28 11.17 -11.33 -4.21
CA LEU A 28 11.73 -12.04 -5.37
C LEU A 28 13.26 -12.15 -5.29
N ALA A 29 13.96 -11.10 -4.88
CA ALA A 29 15.42 -11.12 -4.73
C ALA A 29 15.87 -12.12 -3.66
N ALA A 30 15.18 -12.16 -2.50
CA ALA A 30 15.43 -13.15 -1.43
C ALA A 30 15.28 -14.60 -1.91
N ARG A 31 14.56 -14.84 -3.00
CA ARG A 31 14.38 -16.15 -3.65
C ARG A 31 15.36 -16.41 -4.82
N GLY A 32 16.39 -15.58 -4.92
CA GLY A 32 17.48 -15.74 -5.90
C GLY A 32 17.15 -15.25 -7.31
N HIS A 33 16.10 -14.44 -7.48
CA HIS A 33 15.81 -13.83 -8.78
C HIS A 33 16.63 -12.56 -9.00
N LYS A 34 17.00 -12.28 -10.25
CA LYS A 34 17.64 -11.02 -10.65
C LYS A 34 16.58 -9.98 -10.96
N ILE A 35 16.73 -8.80 -10.39
CA ILE A 35 15.74 -7.73 -10.54
C ILE A 35 16.41 -6.48 -11.10
N THR A 36 15.84 -5.93 -12.16
CA THR A 36 16.10 -4.56 -12.58
C THR A 36 14.84 -3.73 -12.36
N LEU A 37 14.93 -2.73 -11.48
CA LEU A 37 13.86 -1.78 -11.23
C LEU A 37 14.09 -0.51 -12.05
N ILE A 38 13.07 -0.07 -12.79
CA ILE A 38 13.02 1.26 -13.39
C ILE A 38 11.94 2.07 -12.67
N THR A 39 12.32 3.20 -12.08
CA THR A 39 11.39 4.02 -11.29
C THR A 39 11.67 5.51 -11.41
N LYS A 40 10.84 6.33 -10.75
CA LYS A 40 10.94 7.78 -10.74
C LYS A 40 12.10 8.27 -9.87
N HIS A 41 12.76 9.33 -10.33
CA HIS A 41 13.72 10.12 -9.56
C HIS A 41 13.03 11.30 -8.84
N TYR A 42 13.33 11.47 -7.55
CA TYR A 42 12.82 12.55 -6.69
C TYR A 42 13.97 13.48 -6.34
N LYS A 43 14.13 14.58 -7.10
CA LYS A 43 15.27 15.51 -6.96
C LYS A 43 15.49 16.01 -5.53
N GLU A 44 14.40 16.27 -4.81
CA GLU A 44 14.41 16.80 -3.44
C GLU A 44 14.93 15.79 -2.41
N ASN A 45 15.04 14.50 -2.78
CA ASN A 45 15.38 13.39 -1.89
C ASN A 45 16.55 12.55 -2.41
N ALA A 46 17.44 13.14 -3.21
CA ALA A 46 18.54 12.43 -3.85
C ALA A 46 19.45 11.65 -2.89
N GLU A 47 19.69 12.16 -1.68
CA GLU A 47 20.49 11.48 -0.65
C GLU A 47 19.77 10.23 -0.09
N GLN A 48 18.45 10.31 0.12
CA GLN A 48 17.67 9.16 0.56
C GLN A 48 17.58 8.10 -0.55
N GLU A 49 17.44 8.53 -1.81
CA GLU A 49 17.47 7.62 -2.96
C GLU A 49 18.77 6.85 -3.05
N LYS A 50 19.94 7.52 -2.90
CA LYS A 50 21.23 6.85 -2.90
C LYS A 50 21.36 5.79 -1.82
N LYS A 51 20.89 6.07 -0.60
CA LYS A 51 20.89 5.09 0.50
C LYS A 51 19.99 3.87 0.18
N ILE A 52 18.81 4.12 -0.37
CA ILE A 52 17.88 3.05 -0.79
C ILE A 52 18.50 2.22 -1.93
N ASP A 53 19.05 2.86 -2.94
CA ASP A 53 19.62 2.19 -4.11
C ASP A 53 20.86 1.36 -3.72
N LEU A 54 21.65 1.81 -2.76
CA LEU A 54 22.76 1.05 -2.18
C LEU A 54 22.24 -0.22 -1.49
N ALA A 55 21.25 -0.08 -0.60
CA ALA A 55 20.65 -1.23 0.09
C ALA A 55 19.98 -2.24 -0.88
N LEU A 56 19.42 -1.77 -1.99
CA LEU A 56 18.91 -2.63 -3.05
C LEU A 56 20.04 -3.37 -3.79
N SER A 57 21.16 -2.68 -4.05
CA SER A 57 22.31 -3.30 -4.75
C SER A 57 22.94 -4.43 -3.94
N GLU A 58 22.94 -4.32 -2.60
CA GLU A 58 23.37 -5.38 -1.68
C GLU A 58 22.49 -6.65 -1.78
N GLN A 59 21.25 -6.48 -2.23
CA GLN A 59 20.28 -7.57 -2.47
C GLN A 59 20.25 -8.01 -3.95
N ASN A 60 21.24 -7.67 -4.77
CA ASN A 60 21.29 -7.95 -6.22
C ASN A 60 20.13 -7.32 -7.01
N ILE A 61 19.57 -6.21 -6.54
CA ILE A 61 18.53 -5.44 -7.23
C ILE A 61 19.18 -4.21 -7.87
N LYS A 62 19.16 -4.13 -9.21
CA LYS A 62 19.63 -2.96 -9.95
C LYS A 62 18.51 -1.93 -10.03
N CYS A 63 18.71 -0.72 -9.49
CA CYS A 63 17.77 0.38 -9.57
C CYS A 63 18.20 1.41 -10.64
N ILE A 64 17.27 1.82 -11.49
CA ILE A 64 17.44 2.85 -12.51
C ILE A 64 16.38 3.91 -12.27
N ARG A 65 16.81 5.10 -11.84
CA ARG A 65 15.90 6.22 -11.59
C ARG A 65 15.81 7.13 -12.79
N MET A 66 14.56 7.38 -13.20
CA MET A 66 14.27 8.18 -14.40
C MET A 66 13.77 9.58 -14.01
N PRO A 67 14.17 10.63 -14.74
CA PRO A 67 13.67 11.97 -14.53
C PRO A 67 12.15 12.01 -14.76
N TYR A 68 11.45 12.77 -13.92
CA TYR A 68 10.01 12.95 -14.02
C TYR A 68 9.68 14.42 -14.30
N PHE A 69 9.11 14.67 -15.46
CA PHE A 69 8.59 15.97 -15.88
C PHE A 69 7.07 15.89 -15.97
N LYS A 70 6.35 16.61 -15.14
CA LYS A 70 4.89 16.51 -14.94
C LYS A 70 4.08 16.41 -16.23
N PHE A 71 4.44 17.15 -17.27
CA PHE A 71 3.68 17.19 -18.53
C PHE A 71 4.26 16.30 -19.65
N THR A 72 5.52 15.92 -19.58
CA THR A 72 6.22 15.21 -20.67
C THR A 72 6.72 13.82 -20.27
N PHE A 73 6.46 13.37 -19.02
CA PHE A 73 7.01 12.13 -18.49
C PHE A 73 6.65 10.90 -19.36
N ILE A 74 5.45 10.86 -19.94
CA ILE A 74 5.04 9.73 -20.78
C ILE A 74 5.97 9.55 -21.98
N PHE A 75 6.38 10.65 -22.62
CA PHE A 75 7.28 10.61 -23.77
C PHE A 75 8.71 10.30 -23.38
N SER A 76 9.21 10.94 -22.30
CA SER A 76 10.58 10.73 -21.83
C SER A 76 10.76 9.29 -21.30
N TRP A 77 9.82 8.79 -20.52
CA TRP A 77 9.84 7.41 -20.02
C TRP A 77 9.70 6.39 -21.13
N TYR A 78 8.79 6.61 -22.08
CA TYR A 78 8.67 5.77 -23.26
C TYR A 78 10.00 5.65 -24.01
N ARG A 79 10.68 6.78 -24.25
CA ARG A 79 11.97 6.81 -24.97
C ARG A 79 13.06 6.05 -24.19
N ILE A 80 13.17 6.30 -22.89
CA ILE A 80 14.17 5.68 -22.03
C ILE A 80 13.94 4.17 -21.91
N ILE A 81 12.71 3.75 -21.60
CA ILE A 81 12.34 2.33 -21.51
C ILE A 81 12.52 1.63 -22.84
N SER A 82 12.11 2.24 -23.95
CA SER A 82 12.29 1.66 -25.28
C SER A 82 13.76 1.45 -25.63
N ASN A 83 14.62 2.44 -25.33
CA ASN A 83 16.07 2.32 -25.57
C ASN A 83 16.71 1.29 -24.64
N TYR A 84 16.24 1.18 -23.40
CA TYR A 84 16.71 0.18 -22.46
C TYR A 84 16.36 -1.24 -22.95
N LEU A 85 15.11 -1.49 -23.30
CA LEU A 85 14.61 -2.79 -23.78
C LEU A 85 15.24 -3.22 -25.12
N LYS A 86 15.63 -2.27 -25.97
CA LYS A 86 16.37 -2.59 -27.22
C LYS A 86 17.76 -3.16 -26.94
N ARG A 87 18.39 -2.76 -25.84
CA ARG A 87 19.76 -3.18 -25.48
C ARG A 87 19.78 -4.34 -24.51
N HIS A 88 18.69 -4.53 -23.75
CA HIS A 88 18.53 -5.54 -22.71
C HIS A 88 17.18 -6.21 -22.91
N ASN A 89 17.18 -7.38 -23.55
CA ASN A 89 15.96 -8.13 -23.90
C ASN A 89 15.95 -9.56 -23.33
N ASP A 90 16.81 -9.84 -22.36
CA ASP A 90 17.03 -11.12 -21.70
C ASP A 90 16.15 -11.30 -20.43
N PHE A 91 15.10 -10.51 -20.29
CA PHE A 91 14.14 -10.65 -19.18
C PHE A 91 13.15 -11.80 -19.44
N ASP A 92 12.96 -12.64 -18.42
CA ASP A 92 11.92 -13.68 -18.43
C ASP A 92 10.52 -13.06 -18.37
N PHE A 93 10.36 -12.01 -17.52
CA PHE A 93 9.12 -11.27 -17.35
C PHE A 93 9.35 -9.78 -17.14
N VAL A 94 8.41 -8.97 -17.61
CA VAL A 94 8.33 -7.53 -17.31
C VAL A 94 7.14 -7.27 -16.38
N ILE A 95 7.38 -6.76 -15.19
CA ILE A 95 6.35 -6.43 -14.20
C ILE A 95 6.01 -4.94 -14.31
N LEU A 96 4.74 -4.64 -14.55
CA LEU A 96 4.22 -3.29 -14.68
C LEU A 96 3.40 -2.94 -13.44
N ASN A 97 4.08 -2.29 -12.48
CA ASN A 97 3.49 -1.96 -11.19
C ASN A 97 2.79 -0.61 -11.23
N GLY A 98 1.47 -0.65 -11.15
CA GLY A 98 0.61 0.52 -11.08
C GLY A 98 0.42 1.27 -12.41
N ASN A 99 -0.43 2.29 -12.38
CA ASN A 99 -0.97 2.94 -13.57
C ASN A 99 0.05 3.64 -14.46
N ILE A 100 1.08 4.27 -13.88
CA ILE A 100 2.10 5.01 -14.67
C ILE A 100 2.89 4.05 -15.55
N ALA A 101 3.32 2.90 -15.00
CA ALA A 101 4.03 1.89 -15.76
C ALA A 101 3.18 1.34 -16.91
N GLN A 102 1.93 1.03 -16.62
CA GLN A 102 0.96 0.52 -17.61
C GLN A 102 0.67 1.58 -18.71
N LEU A 103 0.49 2.84 -18.31
CA LEU A 103 0.26 3.95 -19.23
C LEU A 103 1.39 4.13 -20.25
N VAL A 104 2.63 4.07 -19.80
CA VAL A 104 3.80 4.20 -20.67
C VAL A 104 3.96 2.97 -21.56
N CYS A 105 3.82 1.77 -20.99
CA CYS A 105 4.13 0.50 -21.67
C CYS A 105 3.02 0.02 -22.62
N ARG A 106 1.80 0.54 -22.54
CA ARG A 106 0.71 0.17 -23.45
C ARG A 106 0.91 0.57 -24.91
N LYS A 107 1.84 1.48 -25.21
CA LYS A 107 2.13 1.91 -26.58
C LYS A 107 2.56 0.73 -27.45
N PRO A 108 1.97 0.54 -28.67
CA PRO A 108 2.22 -0.64 -29.50
C PRO A 108 3.70 -0.89 -29.81
N ALA A 109 4.49 0.18 -29.99
CA ALA A 109 5.91 0.07 -30.29
C ALA A 109 6.76 -0.49 -29.13
N LEU A 110 6.29 -0.40 -27.85
CA LEU A 110 6.93 -1.06 -26.72
C LEU A 110 6.50 -2.52 -26.57
N ARG A 111 5.28 -2.89 -26.97
CA ARG A 111 4.74 -4.24 -26.81
C ARG A 111 5.63 -5.31 -27.45
N LYS A 112 6.26 -5.03 -28.59
CA LYS A 112 7.17 -5.97 -29.24
C LYS A 112 8.39 -6.36 -28.39
N PHE A 113 8.76 -5.53 -27.40
CA PHE A 113 9.84 -5.77 -26.46
C PHE A 113 9.35 -6.34 -25.13
N LEU A 114 8.04 -6.27 -24.87
CA LEU A 114 7.40 -6.82 -23.66
C LEU A 114 6.93 -8.25 -23.98
N LYS A 115 7.87 -9.18 -24.16
CA LYS A 115 7.54 -10.57 -24.57
C LYS A 115 6.51 -11.22 -23.63
N LYS A 116 6.72 -11.10 -22.33
CA LYS A 116 5.82 -11.58 -21.27
C LYS A 116 5.73 -10.50 -20.19
N TYR A 117 4.60 -9.89 -20.05
CA TYR A 117 4.41 -8.87 -19.01
C TYR A 117 3.26 -9.22 -18.08
N ILE A 118 3.44 -8.81 -16.82
CA ILE A 118 2.50 -8.99 -15.72
C ILE A 118 2.11 -7.60 -15.25
N THR A 119 0.82 -7.34 -15.04
CA THR A 119 0.32 -6.06 -14.53
C THR A 119 -0.17 -6.18 -13.10
N PHE A 120 0.12 -5.17 -12.25
CA PHE A 120 -0.41 -5.08 -10.92
C PHE A 120 -1.42 -3.95 -10.80
N GLN A 121 -2.61 -4.28 -10.29
CA GLN A 121 -3.71 -3.37 -10.04
C GLN A 121 -3.80 -3.08 -8.53
N HIS A 122 -3.61 -1.80 -8.17
CA HIS A 122 -3.68 -1.32 -6.78
C HIS A 122 -4.97 -0.54 -6.49
N GLY A 123 -5.86 -0.42 -7.48
CA GLY A 123 -7.14 0.27 -7.41
C GLY A 123 -7.75 0.44 -8.80
N LEU A 124 -8.94 1.01 -8.85
CA LEU A 124 -9.71 1.22 -10.09
C LEU A 124 -9.24 2.44 -10.91
N SER A 125 -8.25 3.20 -10.44
CA SER A 125 -7.92 4.55 -10.88
C SER A 125 -7.64 4.72 -12.39
N ALA A 126 -7.25 3.66 -13.11
CA ALA A 126 -7.09 3.76 -14.57
C ALA A 126 -8.43 3.94 -15.29
N TYR A 127 -9.49 3.34 -14.76
CA TYR A 127 -10.84 3.34 -15.34
C TYR A 127 -11.72 4.46 -14.76
N ASP A 128 -11.63 4.77 -13.48
CA ASP A 128 -12.28 5.92 -12.84
C ASP A 128 -11.91 7.24 -13.51
N THR A 129 -10.66 7.34 -14.02
CA THR A 129 -10.20 8.52 -14.76
C THR A 129 -10.84 8.61 -16.14
N LEU A 130 -11.18 7.48 -16.76
CA LEU A 130 -11.89 7.44 -18.05
C LEU A 130 -13.35 7.90 -17.93
N ASP A 131 -14.03 7.45 -16.88
CA ASP A 131 -15.44 7.74 -16.69
C ASP A 131 -15.69 9.18 -16.20
N LYS A 132 -14.73 9.77 -15.48
CA LYS A 132 -14.84 11.11 -14.88
C LYS A 132 -14.29 12.25 -15.75
N ASN A 133 -13.49 11.97 -16.79
CA ASN A 133 -12.82 13.00 -17.56
C ASN A 133 -12.85 12.73 -19.08
N ARG A 134 -13.76 13.45 -19.81
CA ARG A 134 -13.91 13.34 -21.27
C ARG A 134 -12.60 13.60 -22.04
N PHE A 135 -11.69 14.42 -21.52
CA PHE A 135 -10.36 14.65 -22.11
C PHE A 135 -9.43 13.45 -21.91
N ALA A 136 -9.48 12.80 -20.78
CA ALA A 136 -8.73 11.57 -20.53
C ALA A 136 -9.24 10.43 -21.44
N ALA A 137 -10.53 10.35 -21.72
CA ALA A 137 -11.12 9.38 -22.65
C ALA A 137 -10.56 9.49 -24.09
N LEU A 138 -10.11 10.68 -24.51
CA LEU A 138 -9.44 10.87 -25.82
C LEU A 138 -8.07 10.17 -25.88
N PHE A 139 -7.34 10.15 -24.75
CA PHE A 139 -6.04 9.49 -24.63
C PHE A 139 -6.13 8.02 -24.20
N TYR A 140 -7.23 7.63 -23.55
CA TYR A 140 -7.52 6.29 -23.07
C TYR A 140 -8.63 5.66 -23.92
N LYS A 141 -8.34 5.26 -25.15
CA LYS A 141 -9.30 4.42 -25.88
C LYS A 141 -9.48 3.12 -25.08
N ARG A 142 -10.69 2.88 -24.55
CA ARG A 142 -11.07 1.67 -23.77
C ARG A 142 -10.57 0.40 -24.45
N GLN A 143 -10.76 0.31 -25.76
CA GLN A 143 -10.28 -0.79 -26.59
C GLN A 143 -8.74 -1.01 -26.53
N MET A 144 -7.96 0.08 -26.39
CA MET A 144 -6.49 -0.06 -26.22
C MET A 144 -6.11 -0.64 -24.86
N LEU A 145 -6.86 -0.31 -23.81
CA LEU A 145 -6.67 -0.87 -22.47
C LEU A 145 -7.09 -2.33 -22.44
N ASP A 146 -8.26 -2.64 -22.97
CA ASP A 146 -8.75 -4.02 -23.05
C ASP A 146 -7.76 -4.91 -23.81
N ASN A 147 -7.24 -4.46 -24.94
CA ASN A 147 -6.21 -5.17 -25.70
C ASN A 147 -4.89 -5.26 -24.95
N PHE A 148 -4.53 -4.27 -24.17
CA PHE A 148 -3.32 -4.30 -23.35
C PHE A 148 -3.43 -5.35 -22.26
N PHE A 149 -4.52 -5.37 -21.48
CA PHE A 149 -4.71 -6.37 -20.42
C PHE A 149 -4.96 -7.78 -20.96
N LYS A 150 -5.61 -7.89 -22.12
CA LYS A 150 -5.81 -9.18 -22.78
C LYS A 150 -4.51 -9.87 -23.18
N ASN A 151 -3.48 -9.10 -23.54
CA ASN A 151 -2.18 -9.64 -23.96
C ASN A 151 -1.18 -9.75 -22.79
N ALA A 152 -1.56 -9.42 -21.56
CA ALA A 152 -0.73 -9.69 -20.39
C ALA A 152 -0.68 -11.19 -20.10
N ALA A 153 0.50 -11.69 -19.72
CA ALA A 153 0.64 -13.06 -19.25
C ALA A 153 -0.20 -13.29 -18.00
N ALA A 154 -0.25 -12.30 -17.10
CA ALA A 154 -1.18 -12.25 -15.97
C ALA A 154 -1.51 -10.81 -15.60
N ASN A 155 -2.73 -10.61 -15.12
CA ASN A 155 -3.17 -9.40 -14.44
C ASN A 155 -3.37 -9.75 -12.96
N ILE A 156 -2.86 -8.92 -12.06
CA ILE A 156 -2.88 -9.21 -10.62
C ILE A 156 -3.64 -8.13 -9.89
N ALA A 157 -4.66 -8.51 -9.14
CA ALA A 157 -5.33 -7.67 -8.15
C ALA A 157 -4.72 -7.93 -6.77
N VAL A 158 -4.53 -6.86 -5.97
CA VAL A 158 -3.93 -6.95 -4.63
C VAL A 158 -4.92 -7.35 -3.55
N SER A 159 -6.19 -7.53 -3.89
CA SER A 159 -7.26 -8.03 -3.02
C SER A 159 -8.34 -8.74 -3.85
N ARG A 160 -9.14 -9.62 -3.23
CA ARG A 160 -10.28 -10.29 -3.88
C ARG A 160 -11.36 -9.28 -4.23
N GLU A 161 -11.64 -8.36 -3.31
CA GLU A 161 -12.62 -7.30 -3.54
C GLU A 161 -12.25 -6.41 -4.74
N LEU A 162 -10.95 -6.07 -4.90
CA LEU A 162 -10.50 -5.36 -6.07
C LEU A 162 -10.64 -6.20 -7.34
N LYS A 163 -10.36 -7.52 -7.27
CA LYS A 163 -10.59 -8.44 -8.39
C LYS A 163 -12.05 -8.42 -8.82
N ASP A 164 -12.98 -8.60 -7.88
CA ASP A 164 -14.43 -8.63 -8.16
C ASP A 164 -14.91 -7.32 -8.81
N LYS A 165 -14.42 -6.17 -8.34
CA LYS A 165 -14.71 -4.87 -8.95
C LYS A 165 -14.13 -4.72 -10.37
N LEU A 166 -12.92 -5.23 -10.58
CA LEU A 166 -12.28 -5.19 -11.90
C LEU A 166 -13.03 -6.09 -12.89
N GLU A 167 -13.47 -7.29 -12.50
CA GLU A 167 -14.24 -8.20 -13.35
C GLU A 167 -15.58 -7.60 -13.79
N GLN A 168 -16.23 -6.80 -12.92
CA GLN A 168 -17.45 -6.08 -13.24
C GLN A 168 -17.24 -4.89 -14.19
N SER A 169 -16.09 -4.23 -14.09
CA SER A 169 -15.84 -2.95 -14.76
C SER A 169 -15.04 -3.08 -16.05
N VAL A 170 -14.25 -4.16 -16.19
CA VAL A 170 -13.20 -4.29 -17.21
C VAL A 170 -13.10 -5.70 -17.76
N LYS A 171 -12.87 -5.81 -19.10
CA LYS A 171 -12.47 -7.09 -19.69
C LYS A 171 -10.97 -7.33 -19.45
N MET A 172 -10.66 -7.97 -18.33
CA MET A 172 -9.30 -8.26 -17.91
C MET A 172 -9.15 -9.80 -17.72
N PRO A 173 -8.89 -10.54 -18.79
CA PRO A 173 -8.67 -11.99 -18.67
C PRO A 173 -7.38 -12.27 -17.89
N ASN A 174 -7.19 -13.49 -17.45
CA ASN A 174 -6.04 -13.92 -16.63
C ASN A 174 -5.86 -13.05 -15.38
N LEU A 175 -6.97 -12.70 -14.72
CA LEU A 175 -6.96 -11.90 -13.50
C LEU A 175 -6.82 -12.80 -12.27
N HIS A 176 -5.68 -12.69 -11.61
CA HIS A 176 -5.32 -13.44 -10.41
C HIS A 176 -5.32 -12.53 -9.18
N VAL A 177 -5.40 -13.13 -8.00
CA VAL A 177 -5.23 -12.41 -6.73
C VAL A 177 -3.89 -12.80 -6.12
N ILE A 178 -3.05 -11.80 -5.84
CA ILE A 178 -1.92 -11.92 -4.93
C ILE A 178 -2.11 -10.84 -3.88
N LEU A 179 -2.46 -11.25 -2.67
CA LEU A 179 -2.73 -10.34 -1.57
C LEU A 179 -1.51 -9.49 -1.25
N ASN A 180 -1.74 -8.25 -0.86
CA ASN A 180 -0.69 -7.41 -0.33
C ASN A 180 -0.06 -8.05 0.91
N CYS A 181 1.25 -7.91 1.02
CA CYS A 181 2.06 -8.35 2.15
C CYS A 181 2.93 -7.19 2.63
N ILE A 182 3.56 -7.35 3.78
CA ILE A 182 4.49 -6.37 4.35
C ILE A 182 5.85 -6.99 4.63
N ASP A 183 6.84 -6.14 4.85
CA ASP A 183 8.14 -6.51 5.40
C ASP A 183 7.96 -6.69 6.92
N ASN A 184 7.56 -7.89 7.34
CA ASN A 184 7.28 -8.21 8.74
C ASN A 184 8.54 -8.20 9.63
N GLU A 185 9.74 -8.23 9.05
CA GLU A 185 10.99 -8.02 9.78
C GLU A 185 11.24 -6.54 10.10
N ALA A 186 10.71 -5.64 9.28
CA ALA A 186 10.80 -4.20 9.50
C ALA A 186 9.80 -3.69 10.56
N PHE A 187 8.71 -4.44 10.79
CA PHE A 187 7.67 -4.14 11.79
C PHE A 187 7.69 -5.19 12.90
N THR A 188 8.52 -4.96 13.90
CA THR A 188 8.74 -5.93 14.99
C THR A 188 7.89 -5.62 16.21
N PHE A 189 7.35 -6.67 16.79
CA PHE A 189 6.74 -6.60 18.12
C PHE A 189 7.82 -6.61 19.20
N ILE A 190 7.88 -5.56 20.00
CA ILE A 190 8.70 -5.52 21.20
C ILE A 190 7.72 -5.44 22.38
N PRO A 191 7.65 -6.43 23.26
CA PRO A 191 6.92 -6.30 24.51
C PRO A 191 7.53 -5.13 25.28
N GLN A 192 6.92 -3.96 25.21
CA GLN A 192 7.40 -2.79 25.94
C GLN A 192 6.66 -2.67 27.27
N ASN A 193 7.38 -2.20 28.30
CA ASN A 193 6.76 -1.53 29.42
C ASN A 193 6.18 -0.20 28.87
N LYS A 194 4.98 -0.26 28.27
CA LYS A 194 4.24 0.94 27.92
C LYS A 194 3.98 1.74 29.21
N ASP A 195 4.00 3.05 29.10
CA ASP A 195 3.56 3.89 30.21
C ASP A 195 2.13 3.49 30.55
N LYS A 196 1.96 2.86 31.71
CA LYS A 196 0.64 2.40 32.18
C LYS A 196 -0.33 3.54 32.43
N ASN A 197 0.19 4.78 32.50
CA ASN A 197 -0.59 5.97 32.78
C ASN A 197 -1.07 6.69 31.52
N ALA A 198 -0.65 6.30 30.32
CA ALA A 198 -1.06 6.91 29.06
C ALA A 198 -1.60 5.86 28.09
N LEU A 199 -2.67 6.17 27.39
CA LEU A 199 -3.24 5.38 26.29
C LEU A 199 -2.99 6.09 24.96
N HIS A 200 -2.64 5.34 23.92
CA HIS A 200 -2.32 5.88 22.61
C HIS A 200 -3.22 5.29 21.53
N LEU A 201 -4.09 6.14 20.97
CA LEU A 201 -4.81 5.87 19.73
C LEU A 201 -3.97 6.38 18.56
N THR A 202 -3.76 5.57 17.53
CA THR A 202 -2.89 5.95 16.42
C THR A 202 -3.60 5.76 15.08
N THR A 203 -3.39 6.70 14.17
CA THR A 203 -3.77 6.59 12.76
C THR A 203 -2.58 6.97 11.88
N ALA A 204 -2.40 6.27 10.75
CA ALA A 204 -1.31 6.52 9.80
C ALA A 204 -1.83 6.40 8.37
N SER A 205 -1.76 7.48 7.60
CA SER A 205 -2.22 7.49 6.21
C SER A 205 -1.74 8.76 5.49
N ARG A 206 -1.96 8.82 4.18
CA ARG A 206 -1.96 10.11 3.49
C ARG A 206 -3.15 10.94 4.01
N LEU A 207 -2.91 12.17 4.43
CA LEU A 207 -3.96 13.04 4.97
C LEU A 207 -4.75 13.70 3.81
N ILE A 208 -5.63 12.92 3.21
CA ILE A 208 -6.51 13.32 2.10
C ILE A 208 -7.97 13.01 2.47
N PRO A 209 -8.98 13.66 1.86
CA PRO A 209 -10.40 13.47 2.22
C PRO A 209 -10.84 12.01 2.26
N GLY A 210 -10.35 11.18 1.32
CA GLY A 210 -10.70 9.76 1.25
C GLY A 210 -10.27 8.91 2.45
N LYS A 211 -9.33 9.41 3.29
CA LYS A 211 -8.88 8.73 4.51
C LYS A 211 -9.66 9.09 5.77
N ASN A 212 -10.52 10.10 5.68
CA ASN A 212 -11.48 10.48 6.71
C ASN A 212 -10.87 10.64 8.12
N THR A 213 -9.63 11.12 8.21
CA THR A 213 -8.91 11.29 9.49
C THR A 213 -9.64 12.27 10.42
N ILE A 214 -10.48 13.16 9.87
CA ILE A 214 -11.30 14.08 10.66
C ILE A 214 -12.30 13.33 11.57
N ALA A 215 -12.86 12.21 11.11
CA ALA A 215 -13.73 11.37 11.94
C ALA A 215 -12.96 10.75 13.12
N VAL A 216 -11.67 10.43 12.92
CA VAL A 216 -10.81 9.94 14.02
C VAL A 216 -10.57 11.03 15.07
N VAL A 217 -10.33 12.29 14.67
CA VAL A 217 -10.18 13.42 15.61
C VAL A 217 -11.45 13.63 16.42
N ARG A 218 -12.62 13.57 15.78
CA ARG A 218 -13.92 13.71 16.45
C ARG A 218 -14.22 12.57 17.40
N LEU A 219 -13.95 11.33 16.99
CA LEU A 219 -14.06 10.16 17.85
C LEU A 219 -13.14 10.26 19.06
N PHE A 220 -11.88 10.64 18.85
CA PHE A 220 -10.90 10.84 19.91
C PHE A 220 -11.40 11.86 20.95
N THR A 221 -11.99 12.97 20.52
CA THR A 221 -12.55 13.99 21.43
C THR A 221 -13.65 13.41 22.32
N LYS A 222 -14.55 12.59 21.76
CA LYS A 222 -15.59 11.90 22.54
C LYS A 222 -14.97 10.90 23.55
N LEU A 223 -13.98 10.13 23.14
CA LEU A 223 -13.31 9.12 23.97
C LEU A 223 -12.53 9.74 25.13
N ARG A 224 -12.04 10.96 25.03
CA ARG A 224 -11.36 11.63 26.13
C ARG A 224 -12.23 11.89 27.35
N ASN A 225 -13.55 11.92 27.22
CA ASN A 225 -14.46 12.01 28.36
C ASN A 225 -14.39 10.75 29.24
N ASP A 226 -14.15 9.58 28.63
CA ASP A 226 -14.00 8.32 29.36
C ASP A 226 -12.52 8.03 29.72
N PHE A 227 -11.58 8.50 28.90
CA PHE A 227 -10.13 8.26 29.04
C PHE A 227 -9.36 9.58 29.03
N PRO A 228 -9.30 10.34 30.15
CA PRO A 228 -8.59 11.63 30.20
C PRO A 228 -7.09 11.54 29.87
N ASN A 229 -6.49 10.36 30.02
CA ASN A 229 -5.10 10.05 29.70
C ASN A 229 -4.89 9.51 28.25
N LEU A 230 -5.87 9.64 27.38
CA LEU A 230 -5.77 9.23 25.98
C LEU A 230 -5.08 10.30 25.15
N TYR A 231 -4.14 9.87 24.31
CA TYR A 231 -3.43 10.67 23.29
C TYR A 231 -3.72 10.15 21.90
N LEU A 232 -3.79 11.05 20.91
CA LEU A 232 -3.95 10.71 19.51
C LEU A 232 -2.66 10.98 18.75
N ASN A 233 -2.14 9.97 18.06
CA ASN A 233 -1.02 10.11 17.13
C ASN A 233 -1.53 10.04 15.69
N ILE A 234 -1.21 11.06 14.89
CA ILE A 234 -1.55 11.16 13.46
C ILE A 234 -0.25 11.19 12.67
N ALA A 235 0.06 10.09 11.97
CA ALA A 235 1.22 10.01 11.09
C ALA A 235 0.78 10.18 9.62
N GLY A 236 1.51 11.01 8.90
CA GLY A 236 1.30 11.27 7.48
C GLY A 236 1.23 12.76 7.14
N THR A 237 1.14 13.02 5.85
CA THR A 237 1.02 14.36 5.26
C THR A 237 -0.05 14.37 4.17
N GLY A 238 -0.57 15.54 3.82
CA GLY A 238 -1.56 15.67 2.76
C GLY A 238 -2.36 16.96 2.85
N SER A 239 -3.32 17.10 1.95
CA SER A 239 -4.15 18.32 1.82
C SER A 239 -5.06 18.60 3.02
N GLU A 240 -5.32 17.61 3.87
CA GLU A 240 -6.19 17.76 5.04
C GLU A 240 -5.43 18.18 6.32
N LEU A 241 -4.08 18.26 6.29
CA LEU A 241 -3.28 18.49 7.51
C LEU A 241 -3.72 19.76 8.27
N GLU A 242 -3.82 20.88 7.59
CA GLU A 242 -4.20 22.14 8.23
C GLU A 242 -5.63 22.10 8.76
N ARG A 243 -6.56 21.53 7.99
CA ARG A 243 -7.95 21.31 8.43
C ARG A 243 -8.06 20.43 9.68
N LEU A 244 -7.19 19.41 9.80
CA LEU A 244 -7.15 18.54 11.00
C LEU A 244 -6.63 19.28 12.21
N LYS A 245 -5.64 20.16 12.06
CA LYS A 245 -5.15 21.04 13.15
C LYS A 245 -6.23 22.02 13.60
N GLU A 246 -6.90 22.70 12.67
CA GLU A 246 -8.02 23.61 12.94
C GLU A 246 -9.15 22.88 13.68
N GLU A 247 -9.49 21.65 13.28
CA GLU A 247 -10.52 20.85 13.96
C GLU A 247 -10.09 20.46 15.38
N ALA A 248 -8.81 20.09 15.59
CA ALA A 248 -8.29 19.78 16.92
C ALA A 248 -8.30 21.02 17.85
N GLU A 249 -8.01 22.19 17.32
CA GLU A 249 -8.10 23.48 18.03
C GLU A 249 -9.55 23.81 18.37
N ARG A 250 -10.46 23.75 17.41
CA ARG A 250 -11.92 23.98 17.61
C ARG A 250 -12.50 23.07 18.69
N LEU A 251 -12.03 21.83 18.76
CA LEU A 251 -12.45 20.83 19.75
C LEU A 251 -11.64 20.90 21.06
N GLN A 252 -10.70 21.83 21.18
CA GLN A 252 -9.84 22.04 22.37
C GLN A 252 -9.03 20.80 22.78
N VAL A 253 -8.63 19.97 21.81
CA VAL A 253 -7.85 18.74 22.06
C VAL A 253 -6.41 18.81 21.55
N THR A 254 -5.97 19.94 21.02
CA THR A 254 -4.62 20.14 20.46
C THR A 254 -3.49 19.66 21.37
N PRO A 255 -3.50 19.86 22.72
CA PRO A 255 -2.42 19.40 23.59
C PRO A 255 -2.28 17.85 23.66
N PHE A 256 -3.28 17.13 23.19
CA PHE A 256 -3.36 15.66 23.26
C PHE A 256 -3.24 15.00 21.88
N VAL A 257 -3.04 15.79 20.81
CA VAL A 257 -2.90 15.32 19.43
C VAL A 257 -1.48 15.57 18.93
N ASN A 258 -0.78 14.51 18.58
CA ASN A 258 0.56 14.58 17.99
C ASN A 258 0.47 14.39 16.48
N PHE A 259 0.83 15.41 15.71
CA PHE A 259 0.97 15.35 14.25
C PHE A 259 2.43 15.04 13.91
N SER A 260 2.73 13.77 13.66
CA SER A 260 4.10 13.27 13.47
C SER A 260 4.67 13.54 12.06
N GLY A 261 3.83 14.05 11.12
CA GLY A 261 4.26 14.20 9.73
C GLY A 261 4.52 12.87 9.02
N GLN A 262 5.31 12.91 7.96
CA GLN A 262 5.70 11.71 7.24
C GLN A 262 6.83 10.99 7.98
N LEU A 263 6.60 9.73 8.33
CA LEU A 263 7.54 8.87 9.02
C LEU A 263 8.16 7.85 8.04
N ASN A 264 9.43 7.53 8.25
CA ASN A 264 10.03 6.36 7.61
C ASN A 264 9.60 5.06 8.31
N THR A 265 9.91 3.90 7.73
CA THR A 265 9.49 2.59 8.26
C THR A 265 9.91 2.35 9.70
N LYS A 266 11.14 2.75 10.09
CA LYS A 266 11.65 2.57 11.45
C LYS A 266 10.93 3.47 12.47
N GLU A 267 10.64 4.70 12.09
CA GLU A 267 9.90 5.66 12.91
C GLU A 267 8.44 5.22 13.05
N LEU A 268 7.83 4.76 11.96
CA LEU A 268 6.46 4.26 11.95
C LEU A 268 6.32 2.98 12.81
N CYS A 269 7.29 2.06 12.74
CA CYS A 269 7.35 0.90 13.59
C CYS A 269 7.39 1.30 15.09
N LYS A 270 8.24 2.27 15.46
CA LYS A 270 8.29 2.79 16.84
C LYS A 270 6.95 3.40 17.27
N LEU A 271 6.29 4.14 16.39
CA LEU A 271 4.98 4.71 16.66
C LEU A 271 3.94 3.61 16.93
N TYR A 272 3.89 2.56 16.10
CA TYR A 272 3.01 1.42 16.35
C TYR A 272 3.34 0.69 17.65
N GLN A 273 4.61 0.48 17.96
CA GLN A 273 5.02 -0.16 19.22
C GLN A 273 4.53 0.60 20.46
N GLN A 274 4.41 1.92 20.39
CA GLN A 274 3.87 2.77 21.45
C GLN A 274 2.34 2.81 21.48
N SER A 275 1.67 2.34 20.42
CA SER A 275 0.22 2.46 20.24
C SER A 275 -0.53 1.36 20.99
N ASP A 276 -1.70 1.69 21.56
CA ASP A 276 -2.62 0.73 22.17
C ASP A 276 -3.65 0.22 21.18
N VAL A 277 -4.15 1.12 20.32
CA VAL A 277 -5.12 0.82 19.26
C VAL A 277 -4.72 1.59 18.00
N PHE A 278 -4.75 0.93 16.87
CA PHE A 278 -4.67 1.59 15.57
C PHE A 278 -6.07 1.73 14.97
N ILE A 279 -6.38 2.88 14.39
CA ILE A 279 -7.67 3.14 13.75
C ILE A 279 -7.51 3.86 12.42
N LEU A 280 -8.25 3.41 11.38
CA LEU A 280 -8.34 4.09 10.10
C LEU A 280 -9.77 3.95 9.55
N LEU A 281 -10.48 5.08 9.39
CA LEU A 281 -11.88 5.15 8.98
C LEU A 281 -12.03 5.65 7.53
N SER A 282 -11.28 5.05 6.61
CA SER A 282 -11.28 5.43 5.20
C SER A 282 -12.61 5.18 4.51
N PHE A 283 -12.98 6.04 3.54
CA PHE A 283 -14.12 5.78 2.65
C PHE A 283 -13.83 4.70 1.61
N TYR A 284 -12.58 4.43 1.33
CA TYR A 284 -12.15 3.36 0.43
C TYR A 284 -10.73 2.88 0.76
N GLU A 285 -10.54 1.56 0.79
CA GLU A 285 -9.26 0.89 0.90
C GLU A 285 -9.16 -0.24 -0.12
N SER A 286 -8.10 -0.24 -0.91
CA SER A 286 -7.84 -1.39 -1.80
C SER A 286 -7.41 -2.63 -1.02
N PHE A 287 -6.74 -2.41 0.15
CA PHE A 287 -6.33 -3.47 1.07
C PHE A 287 -6.06 -2.93 2.48
N GLY A 288 -5.23 -1.86 2.61
CA GLY A 288 -4.87 -1.26 3.89
C GLY A 288 -3.61 -1.88 4.53
N LEU A 289 -2.45 -1.70 3.90
CA LEU A 289 -1.14 -2.18 4.43
C LEU A 289 -0.89 -1.75 5.87
N VAL A 290 -1.32 -0.56 6.25
CA VAL A 290 -1.15 -0.01 7.60
C VAL A 290 -1.80 -0.85 8.69
N TYR A 291 -2.86 -1.59 8.38
CA TYR A 291 -3.46 -2.55 9.32
C TYR A 291 -2.50 -3.71 9.60
N LEU A 292 -1.86 -4.23 8.55
CA LEU A 292 -0.87 -5.29 8.70
C LEU A 292 0.38 -4.80 9.44
N GLU A 293 0.82 -3.57 9.17
CA GLU A 293 1.97 -2.95 9.83
C GLU A 293 1.74 -2.80 11.34
N ALA A 294 0.55 -2.30 11.72
CA ALA A 294 0.16 -2.20 13.13
C ALA A 294 0.00 -3.59 13.79
N ASN A 295 -0.66 -4.55 13.12
CA ASN A 295 -0.78 -5.92 13.61
C ASN A 295 0.59 -6.60 13.76
N ALA A 296 1.56 -6.39 12.86
CA ALA A 296 2.92 -6.92 12.99
C ALA A 296 3.61 -6.42 14.25
N CYS A 297 3.32 -5.19 14.67
CA CYS A 297 3.77 -4.61 15.93
C CYS A 297 2.93 -5.05 17.16
N GLY A 298 1.99 -5.97 17.00
CA GLY A 298 1.13 -6.47 18.09
C GLY A 298 0.03 -5.49 18.51
N VAL A 299 -0.36 -4.57 17.65
CA VAL A 299 -1.42 -3.58 17.90
C VAL A 299 -2.72 -4.03 17.27
N PRO A 300 -3.84 -4.13 18.02
CA PRO A 300 -5.14 -4.40 17.46
C PRO A 300 -5.61 -3.22 16.61
N VAL A 301 -6.36 -3.51 15.56
CA VAL A 301 -6.74 -2.52 14.56
C VAL A 301 -8.25 -2.32 14.47
N ILE A 302 -8.69 -1.11 14.15
CA ILE A 302 -10.06 -0.78 13.79
C ILE A 302 -10.06 -0.23 12.37
N GLY A 303 -10.84 -0.84 11.48
CA GLY A 303 -10.96 -0.41 10.10
C GLY A 303 -12.40 -0.28 9.67
N SER A 304 -12.69 0.65 8.76
CA SER A 304 -14.00 0.75 8.12
C SER A 304 -14.30 -0.45 7.24
N ASP A 305 -15.56 -0.83 7.16
CA ASP A 305 -16.07 -1.91 6.30
C ASP A 305 -16.13 -1.47 4.83
N VAL A 306 -14.97 -1.33 4.22
CA VAL A 306 -14.83 -0.86 2.84
C VAL A 306 -13.71 -1.60 2.11
N GLY A 307 -13.92 -1.88 0.83
CA GLY A 307 -12.87 -2.44 -0.03
C GLY A 307 -12.23 -3.70 0.54
N GLY A 308 -10.92 -3.81 0.39
CA GLY A 308 -10.12 -4.94 0.86
C GLY A 308 -9.83 -4.99 2.36
N THR A 309 -10.47 -4.15 3.20
CA THR A 309 -10.27 -4.13 4.66
C THR A 309 -10.55 -5.51 5.29
N ARG A 310 -11.59 -6.23 4.83
CA ARG A 310 -11.93 -7.59 5.31
C ARG A 310 -10.85 -8.63 5.02
N GLU A 311 -9.94 -8.36 4.13
CA GLU A 311 -8.80 -9.24 3.85
C GLU A 311 -7.60 -8.93 4.75
N ALA A 312 -7.42 -7.66 5.10
CA ALA A 312 -6.37 -7.21 6.02
C ALA A 312 -6.74 -7.50 7.48
N ILE A 313 -7.99 -7.28 7.88
CA ILE A 313 -8.47 -7.47 9.26
C ILE A 313 -9.33 -8.74 9.34
N GLU A 314 -9.06 -9.59 10.32
CA GLU A 314 -9.94 -10.68 10.72
C GLU A 314 -10.81 -10.17 11.88
N ASP A 315 -12.08 -9.87 11.56
CA ASP A 315 -13.00 -9.22 12.50
C ASP A 315 -13.21 -10.04 13.77
N GLY A 316 -13.12 -9.37 14.93
CA GLY A 316 -13.19 -10.02 16.24
C GLY A 316 -11.94 -10.82 16.65
N VAL A 317 -10.93 -10.96 15.76
CA VAL A 317 -9.71 -11.76 15.99
C VAL A 317 -8.46 -10.89 16.03
N SER A 318 -8.17 -10.13 14.97
CA SER A 318 -7.00 -9.24 14.88
C SER A 318 -7.35 -7.76 15.07
N GLY A 319 -8.64 -7.46 15.19
CA GLY A 319 -9.18 -6.12 15.31
C GLY A 319 -10.70 -6.12 15.06
N PHE A 320 -11.25 -4.95 14.78
CA PHE A 320 -12.67 -4.80 14.46
C PHE A 320 -12.87 -4.11 13.11
N ILE A 321 -13.89 -4.56 12.39
CA ILE A 321 -14.39 -3.92 11.18
C ILE A 321 -15.70 -3.20 11.55
N VAL A 322 -15.78 -1.90 11.23
CA VAL A 322 -16.88 -1.05 11.66
C VAL A 322 -17.55 -0.35 10.46
N PRO A 323 -18.89 -0.21 10.46
CA PRO A 323 -19.59 0.58 9.47
C PRO A 323 -19.29 2.08 9.68
N LEU A 324 -19.10 2.84 8.58
CA LEU A 324 -18.79 4.27 8.68
C LEU A 324 -19.98 5.16 9.05
N ASP A 325 -21.18 4.69 8.82
CA ASP A 325 -22.46 5.35 9.09
C ASP A 325 -22.96 5.15 10.52
N ASP A 326 -22.29 4.34 11.33
CA ASP A 326 -22.64 4.10 12.73
C ASP A 326 -21.51 4.54 13.69
N GLU A 327 -21.57 5.82 14.06
CA GLU A 327 -20.60 6.40 15.01
C GLU A 327 -20.64 5.71 16.39
N ASN A 328 -21.77 5.12 16.80
CA ASN A 328 -21.88 4.44 18.10
C ASN A 328 -21.09 3.14 18.08
N ILE A 329 -21.22 2.33 17.03
CA ILE A 329 -20.43 1.10 16.88
C ILE A 329 -18.94 1.43 16.85
N ILE A 330 -18.52 2.47 16.11
CA ILE A 330 -17.13 2.92 16.07
C ILE A 330 -16.64 3.29 17.47
N TYR A 331 -17.42 4.05 18.20
CA TYR A 331 -17.11 4.48 19.57
C TYR A 331 -17.00 3.29 20.52
N GLU A 332 -18.01 2.42 20.57
CA GLU A 332 -18.06 1.27 21.48
C GLU A 332 -16.93 0.26 21.22
N LYS A 333 -16.61 -0.04 19.95
CA LYS A 333 -15.49 -0.93 19.62
C LYS A 333 -14.14 -0.33 19.99
N THR A 334 -13.98 0.99 19.83
CA THR A 334 -12.75 1.69 20.22
C THR A 334 -12.62 1.73 21.75
N LYS A 335 -13.71 2.07 22.45
CA LYS A 335 -13.79 2.09 23.91
C LYS A 335 -13.49 0.71 24.51
N LEU A 336 -14.05 -0.34 23.94
CA LEU A 336 -13.80 -1.72 24.36
C LEU A 336 -12.30 -2.07 24.30
N LEU A 337 -11.62 -1.75 23.20
CA LEU A 337 -10.19 -1.98 23.09
C LEU A 337 -9.37 -1.09 24.03
N LEU A 338 -9.77 0.15 24.29
CA LEU A 338 -9.06 1.03 25.21
C LEU A 338 -9.21 0.59 26.66
N SER A 339 -10.36 0.03 27.07
CA SER A 339 -10.64 -0.38 28.44
C SER A 339 -10.11 -1.77 28.79
N ASP A 340 -10.04 -2.70 27.81
CA ASP A 340 -9.66 -4.09 28.06
C ASP A 340 -8.24 -4.41 27.56
N THR A 341 -7.27 -4.36 28.45
CA THR A 341 -5.86 -4.65 28.13
C THR A 341 -5.65 -6.11 27.72
N ALA A 342 -6.39 -7.05 28.29
CA ALA A 342 -6.26 -8.47 27.96
C ALA A 342 -6.77 -8.73 26.53
N LEU A 343 -7.89 -8.10 26.15
CA LEU A 343 -8.42 -8.16 24.80
C LEU A 343 -7.45 -7.52 23.78
N ARG A 344 -6.86 -6.35 24.11
CA ARG A 344 -5.84 -5.72 23.26
C ARG A 344 -4.68 -6.66 22.98
N GLN A 345 -4.14 -7.28 24.03
CA GLN A 345 -3.02 -8.23 23.92
C GLN A 345 -3.41 -9.47 23.12
N LYS A 346 -4.58 -10.03 23.36
CA LYS A 346 -5.10 -11.19 22.62
C LYS A 346 -5.22 -10.89 21.14
N MET A 347 -5.87 -9.78 20.78
CA MET A 347 -6.06 -9.40 19.38
C MET A 347 -4.76 -8.98 18.70
N GLY A 348 -3.88 -8.24 19.39
CA GLY A 348 -2.57 -7.87 18.87
C GLY A 348 -1.69 -9.08 18.56
N ASN A 349 -1.64 -10.07 19.47
CA ASN A 349 -0.92 -11.32 19.24
C ASN A 349 -1.49 -12.14 18.08
N ALA A 350 -2.84 -12.21 17.97
CA ALA A 350 -3.51 -12.88 16.86
C ALA A 350 -3.22 -12.18 15.52
N GLY A 351 -3.23 -10.85 15.53
CA GLY A 351 -2.88 -10.04 14.37
C GLY A 351 -1.45 -10.27 13.91
N LYS A 352 -0.49 -10.23 14.83
CA LYS A 352 0.93 -10.54 14.55
C LYS A 352 1.10 -11.93 13.93
N LYS A 353 0.55 -12.96 14.59
CA LYS A 353 0.59 -14.33 14.08
C LYS A 353 0.04 -14.43 12.65
N ARG A 354 -1.09 -13.78 12.39
CA ARG A 354 -1.72 -13.75 11.06
C ARG A 354 -0.83 -13.09 10.01
N VAL A 355 -0.13 -12.01 10.38
CA VAL A 355 0.83 -11.34 9.47
C VAL A 355 2.00 -12.25 9.15
N ASP A 356 2.61 -12.86 10.15
CA ASP A 356 3.76 -13.77 9.95
C ASP A 356 3.40 -14.96 9.07
N GLU A 357 2.21 -15.55 9.24
CA GLU A 357 1.77 -16.73 8.48
C GLU A 357 1.27 -16.42 7.07
N LYS A 358 0.57 -15.28 6.88
CA LYS A 358 -0.18 -15.03 5.63
C LYS A 358 0.31 -13.83 4.82
N PHE A 359 1.01 -12.87 5.45
CA PHE A 359 1.31 -11.57 4.83
C PHE A 359 2.78 -11.17 4.91
N SER A 360 3.69 -12.15 5.07
CA SER A 360 5.13 -11.94 5.04
C SER A 360 5.68 -11.82 3.62
N LEU A 361 6.90 -11.30 3.48
CA LEU A 361 7.61 -11.27 2.19
C LEU A 361 7.83 -12.68 1.63
N ASP A 362 8.09 -13.67 2.48
CA ASP A 362 8.23 -15.07 2.03
C ASP A 362 6.94 -15.61 1.43
N THR A 363 5.79 -15.33 2.07
CA THR A 363 4.47 -15.69 1.54
C THR A 363 4.20 -15.01 0.20
N LEU A 364 4.55 -13.72 0.06
CA LEU A 364 4.43 -12.98 -1.20
C LEU A 364 5.25 -13.64 -2.31
N GLY A 365 6.51 -13.95 -2.04
CA GLY A 365 7.41 -14.60 -3.00
C GLY A 365 6.90 -15.98 -3.42
N LYS A 366 6.47 -16.82 -2.47
CA LYS A 366 5.87 -18.15 -2.73
C LYS A 366 4.65 -18.07 -3.63
N ASN A 367 3.72 -17.16 -3.32
CA ASN A 367 2.49 -16.97 -4.10
C ASN A 367 2.80 -16.49 -5.53
N PHE A 368 3.76 -15.61 -5.68
CA PHE A 368 4.17 -15.12 -6.99
C PHE A 368 4.86 -16.21 -7.81
N GLU A 369 5.78 -16.99 -7.23
CA GLU A 369 6.41 -18.14 -7.92
C GLU A 369 5.39 -19.21 -8.32
N LYS A 370 4.38 -19.48 -7.49
CA LYS A 370 3.30 -20.41 -7.84
C LYS A 370 2.55 -19.94 -9.08
N LEU A 371 2.25 -18.64 -9.19
CA LEU A 371 1.66 -18.05 -10.39
C LEU A 371 2.59 -18.25 -11.61
N LEU A 372 3.87 -17.91 -11.48
CA LEU A 372 4.84 -18.02 -12.59
C LEU A 372 5.00 -19.46 -13.10
N ASN A 373 4.98 -20.43 -12.19
CA ASN A 373 5.07 -21.84 -12.55
C ASN A 373 3.80 -22.31 -13.31
N GLY A 374 2.61 -21.82 -12.92
CA GLY A 374 1.37 -22.03 -13.66
C GLY A 374 1.45 -21.49 -15.09
N LEU A 375 1.90 -20.22 -15.24
CA LEU A 375 2.04 -19.59 -16.55
C LEU A 375 3.04 -20.30 -17.49
N LYS A 376 4.08 -20.94 -16.94
CA LYS A 376 5.03 -21.73 -17.73
C LYS A 376 4.45 -23.07 -18.16
N ALA A 377 3.63 -23.70 -17.31
CA ALA A 377 3.00 -24.98 -17.61
C ALA A 377 1.91 -24.86 -18.71
N GLU A 378 1.27 -23.70 -18.82
CA GLU A 378 0.28 -23.43 -19.89
C GLU A 378 0.92 -23.20 -21.28
N GLU A 379 2.23 -22.95 -21.32
CA GLU A 379 2.99 -22.72 -22.57
C GLU A 379 3.74 -23.97 -23.07
N ALA A 380 3.89 -24.99 -22.21
CA ALA A 380 4.56 -26.24 -22.54
C ALA A 380 3.57 -27.28 -23.11
#